data_b6c109dfa1e72e4f7a37f4749b3fe7a9
#
_entry.id   b6c109dfa1e72e4f7a37f4749b3fe7a9
#
_cell.length_a   1.000
_cell.length_b   1.000
_cell.length_c   1.000
_cell.angle_alpha   90.00
_cell.angle_beta   90.00
_cell.angle_gamma   90.00
#
_symmetry.space_group_name_H-M   'P 1'
#
loop_
_entity.id
_entity.type
_entity.pdbx_description
1 polymer ?
#
loop_
_entity_poly.entity_id
_entity_poly.type
_entity_poly.pdbx_seq_one_letter_code
_entity_poly.pdbx_strand_id
1 'polypeptide(L)'
;MIALPVIPIVLIAREYRLSNWMIVGFTLLYALYPATSGGAMYDMHENCFLTFFLLMTIWAAEKKKTYIMILMMLFAFFVKEDAAIYVLVLGTFYLLSRKDKKRGLILMVCAAVYFLIAISVVNSYGLGIMDNRFSNLYFDADGGLSQVFKSIIANPGYVIAQMITNSSADSVEKIAYFILMFGPMATVIFTTGKKYTRYILLSPLIIINIFTTYVYMHDITSSIILELLH
;
A
#
# COMPACT_ATOMS: atom_id res chain seq x y z
N MET A 1 10.71 14.19 7.76
CA MET A 1 10.65 12.86 7.10
C MET A 1 9.62 12.81 5.98
N ILE A 2 8.45 13.43 6.12
CA ILE A 2 7.42 13.53 5.04
C ILE A 2 7.98 14.19 3.77
N ALA A 3 8.96 15.07 3.88
CA ALA A 3 9.59 15.70 2.72
C ALA A 3 10.50 14.76 1.89
N LEU A 4 10.95 13.63 2.44
CA LEU A 4 11.85 12.72 1.72
C LEU A 4 11.22 12.15 0.42
N PRO A 5 9.96 11.70 0.40
CA PRO A 5 9.33 11.19 -0.82
C PRO A 5 9.15 12.23 -1.93
N VAL A 6 9.26 13.53 -1.63
CA VAL A 6 9.27 14.59 -2.65
C VAL A 6 10.42 14.39 -3.63
N ILE A 7 11.58 13.92 -3.15
CA ILE A 7 12.74 13.69 -4.01
C ILE A 7 12.42 12.70 -5.15
N PRO A 8 11.99 11.46 -4.88
CA PRO A 8 11.65 10.53 -5.96
C PRO A 8 10.42 10.98 -6.77
N ILE A 9 9.46 11.70 -6.20
CA ILE A 9 8.33 12.27 -6.96
C ILE A 9 8.87 13.20 -8.05
N VAL A 10 9.74 14.13 -7.70
CA VAL A 10 10.38 15.06 -8.66
C VAL A 10 11.22 14.30 -9.68
N LEU A 11 11.98 13.30 -9.26
CA LEU A 11 12.82 12.49 -10.16
C LEU A 11 11.98 11.72 -11.18
N ILE A 12 10.89 11.09 -10.73
CA ILE A 12 9.95 10.36 -11.59
C ILE A 12 9.27 11.35 -12.55
N ALA A 13 8.75 12.47 -12.05
CA ALA A 13 8.07 13.46 -12.88
C ALA A 13 8.98 14.05 -13.98
N ARG A 14 10.25 14.29 -13.66
CA ARG A 14 11.26 14.70 -14.65
C ARG A 14 11.54 13.62 -15.69
N GLU A 15 11.53 12.36 -15.31
CA GLU A 15 11.70 11.25 -16.25
C GLU A 15 10.58 11.21 -17.29
N TYR A 16 9.36 11.50 -16.85
CA TYR A 16 8.20 11.62 -17.74
C TYR A 16 8.11 12.97 -18.45
N ARG A 17 9.13 13.84 -18.32
CA ARG A 17 9.20 15.18 -18.93
C ARG A 17 7.98 16.05 -18.63
N LEU A 18 7.46 15.94 -17.41
CA LEU A 18 6.35 16.77 -16.97
C LEU A 18 6.79 18.23 -16.83
N SER A 19 5.87 19.16 -17.05
CA SER A 19 6.13 20.58 -16.84
C SER A 19 6.38 20.90 -15.36
N ASN A 20 7.12 21.97 -15.09
CA ASN A 20 7.42 22.38 -13.71
C ASN A 20 6.14 22.58 -12.87
N TRP A 21 5.08 23.13 -13.47
CA TRP A 21 3.79 23.29 -12.81
C TRP A 21 3.16 21.96 -12.41
N MET A 22 3.24 20.95 -13.26
CA MET A 22 2.78 19.60 -12.93
C MET A 22 3.61 18.98 -11.81
N ILE A 23 4.93 19.19 -11.80
CA ILE A 23 5.81 18.70 -10.74
C ILE A 23 5.42 19.33 -9.40
N VAL A 24 5.22 20.65 -9.37
CA VAL A 24 4.74 21.37 -8.18
C VAL A 24 3.36 20.84 -7.77
N GLY A 25 2.44 20.68 -8.71
CA GLY A 25 1.11 20.12 -8.43
C GLY A 25 1.13 18.75 -7.79
N PHE A 26 1.93 17.81 -8.31
CA PHE A 26 2.07 16.46 -7.71
C PHE A 26 2.75 16.50 -6.34
N THR A 27 3.71 17.38 -6.15
CA THR A 27 4.38 17.57 -4.85
C THR A 27 3.42 18.12 -3.80
N LEU A 28 2.61 19.12 -4.16
CA LEU A 28 1.57 19.66 -3.29
C LEU A 28 0.47 18.63 -3.01
N LEU A 29 0.02 17.90 -4.03
CA LEU A 29 -0.96 16.84 -3.84
C LEU A 29 -0.45 15.80 -2.83
N TYR A 30 0.81 15.39 -2.92
CA TYR A 30 1.42 14.49 -1.96
C TYR A 30 1.50 15.10 -0.55
N ALA A 31 1.93 16.35 -0.43
CA ALA A 31 2.11 17.01 0.86
C ALA A 31 0.78 17.27 1.58
N LEU A 32 -0.28 17.58 0.82
CA LEU A 32 -1.62 17.85 1.33
C LEU A 32 -2.52 16.59 1.36
N TYR A 33 -1.97 15.44 0.98
CA TYR A 33 -2.76 14.20 0.95
C TYR A 33 -3.08 13.75 2.39
N PRO A 34 -4.35 13.46 2.71
CA PRO A 34 -4.79 13.16 4.08
C PRO A 34 -3.98 12.07 4.77
N ALA A 35 -3.65 10.98 4.05
CA ALA A 35 -2.85 9.91 4.62
C ALA A 35 -1.40 10.30 4.92
N THR A 36 -0.86 11.29 4.22
CA THR A 36 0.49 11.80 4.47
C THR A 36 0.50 12.72 5.68
N SER A 37 -0.49 13.60 5.79
CA SER A 37 -0.61 14.55 6.90
C SER A 37 -1.03 13.86 8.21
N GLY A 38 -2.01 12.96 8.17
CA GLY A 38 -2.46 12.22 9.36
C GLY A 38 -1.36 11.37 9.99
N GLY A 39 -0.62 10.60 9.18
CA GLY A 39 0.51 9.81 9.67
C GLY A 39 1.68 10.64 10.22
N ALA A 40 1.76 11.93 9.84
CA ALA A 40 2.81 12.83 10.28
C ALA A 40 2.60 13.38 11.68
N MET A 41 1.35 13.49 12.09
CA MET A 41 0.97 14.13 13.35
C MET A 41 0.95 13.14 14.51
N TYR A 42 0.83 11.85 14.23
CA TYR A 42 0.58 10.85 15.26
C TYR A 42 1.85 10.36 15.97
N ASP A 43 2.89 10.08 15.26
CA ASP A 43 4.23 9.71 15.79
C ASP A 43 5.17 9.39 14.63
N MET A 44 6.49 9.34 14.94
CA MET A 44 7.50 9.00 13.94
C MET A 44 7.52 7.49 13.67
N HIS A 45 6.61 7.03 12.82
CA HIS A 45 6.55 5.63 12.40
C HIS A 45 7.52 5.35 11.25
N GLU A 46 8.10 4.16 11.26
CA GLU A 46 8.94 3.62 10.19
C GLU A 46 8.29 3.71 8.80
N ASN A 47 6.97 3.70 8.72
CA ASN A 47 6.19 3.81 7.49
C ASN A 47 6.53 5.08 6.67
N CYS A 48 7.04 6.15 7.29
CA CYS A 48 7.46 7.36 6.59
C CYS A 48 8.62 7.09 5.61
N PHE A 49 9.46 6.10 5.89
CA PHE A 49 10.56 5.71 5.00
C PHE A 49 10.11 4.77 3.89
N LEU A 50 9.07 3.97 4.12
CA LEU A 50 8.57 3.00 3.16
C LEU A 50 8.20 3.67 1.83
N THR A 51 7.44 4.77 1.90
CA THR A 51 7.04 5.54 0.71
C THR A 51 8.23 6.02 -0.10
N PHE A 52 9.28 6.52 0.59
CA PHE A 52 10.51 6.97 -0.08
C PHE A 52 11.18 5.82 -0.82
N PHE A 53 11.42 4.68 -0.17
CA PHE A 53 12.10 3.54 -0.78
C PHE A 53 11.29 2.89 -1.90
N LEU A 54 9.96 2.81 -1.78
CA LEU A 54 9.10 2.31 -2.84
C LEU A 54 9.14 3.22 -4.07
N LEU A 55 9.05 4.53 -3.90
CA LEU A 55 9.14 5.48 -5.00
C LEU A 55 10.54 5.50 -5.64
N MET A 56 11.61 5.36 -4.85
CA MET A 56 12.97 5.21 -5.38
C MET A 56 13.14 3.90 -6.17
N THR A 57 12.48 2.83 -5.73
CA THR A 57 12.45 1.56 -6.49
C THR A 57 11.76 1.75 -7.85
N ILE A 58 10.64 2.48 -7.88
CA ILE A 58 9.94 2.85 -9.13
C ILE A 58 10.85 3.69 -10.03
N TRP A 59 11.45 4.74 -9.51
CA TRP A 59 12.36 5.59 -10.27
C TRP A 59 13.52 4.80 -10.87
N ALA A 60 14.15 3.94 -10.09
CA ALA A 60 15.27 3.13 -10.53
C ALA A 60 14.84 2.10 -11.61
N ALA A 61 13.63 1.55 -11.47
CA ALA A 61 13.06 0.65 -12.47
C ALA A 61 12.78 1.40 -13.80
N GLU A 62 12.19 2.60 -13.76
CA GLU A 62 11.96 3.43 -14.95
C GLU A 62 13.29 3.82 -15.64
N LYS A 63 14.31 4.14 -14.87
CA LYS A 63 15.67 4.41 -15.37
C LYS A 63 16.43 3.16 -15.82
N LYS A 64 15.85 1.98 -15.72
CA LYS A 64 16.50 0.70 -16.01
C LYS A 64 17.76 0.42 -15.19
N LYS A 65 17.89 1.05 -14.00
CA LYS A 65 19.01 0.88 -13.07
C LYS A 65 18.71 -0.27 -12.09
N THR A 66 18.83 -1.50 -12.56
CA THR A 66 18.42 -2.70 -11.81
C THR A 66 19.11 -2.83 -10.46
N TYR A 67 20.38 -2.48 -10.33
CA TYR A 67 21.10 -2.54 -9.03
C TYR A 67 20.52 -1.57 -8.00
N ILE A 68 20.24 -0.33 -8.41
CA ILE A 68 19.63 0.67 -7.51
C ILE A 68 18.21 0.25 -7.15
N MET A 69 17.45 -0.31 -8.10
CA MET A 69 16.12 -0.85 -7.86
C MET A 69 16.13 -1.93 -6.78
N ILE A 70 17.06 -2.90 -6.88
CA ILE A 70 17.20 -3.96 -5.89
C ILE A 70 17.60 -3.38 -4.53
N LEU A 71 18.56 -2.45 -4.50
CA LEU A 71 19.01 -1.83 -3.25
C LEU A 71 17.87 -1.09 -2.54
N MET A 72 17.11 -0.28 -3.26
CA MET A 72 15.97 0.47 -2.69
C MET A 72 14.84 -0.46 -2.24
N MET A 73 14.57 -1.51 -3.00
CA MET A 73 13.63 -2.57 -2.63
C MET A 73 14.04 -3.25 -1.32
N LEU A 74 15.33 -3.61 -1.17
CA LEU A 74 15.83 -4.20 0.07
C LEU A 74 15.66 -3.26 1.27
N PHE A 75 15.96 -1.97 1.11
CA PHE A 75 15.69 -1.00 2.16
C PHE A 75 14.19 -0.91 2.49
N ALA A 76 13.29 -1.00 1.50
CA ALA A 76 11.85 -1.07 1.77
C ALA A 76 11.47 -2.28 2.63
N PHE A 77 12.07 -3.44 2.38
CA PHE A 77 11.85 -4.65 3.18
C PHE A 77 12.35 -4.53 4.62
N PHE A 78 13.45 -3.80 4.86
CA PHE A 78 13.92 -3.54 6.23
C PHE A 78 13.03 -2.60 7.02
N VAL A 79 12.19 -1.80 6.36
CA VAL A 79 11.25 -0.91 7.04
C VAL A 79 10.10 -1.70 7.64
N LYS A 80 9.49 -2.61 6.87
CA LYS A 80 8.30 -3.34 7.31
C LYS A 80 8.07 -4.62 6.50
N GLU A 81 7.54 -5.63 7.16
CA GLU A 81 7.18 -6.90 6.54
C GLU A 81 6.12 -6.77 5.43
N ASP A 82 5.17 -5.84 5.58
CA ASP A 82 4.13 -5.55 4.59
C ASP A 82 4.69 -5.00 3.26
N ALA A 83 5.92 -4.48 3.27
CA ALA A 83 6.57 -3.93 2.07
C ALA A 83 6.63 -4.94 0.93
N ALA A 84 6.70 -6.24 1.25
CA ALA A 84 6.68 -7.31 0.27
C ALA A 84 5.43 -7.29 -0.60
N ILE A 85 4.27 -6.98 -0.03
CA ILE A 85 3.00 -6.93 -0.76
C ILE A 85 3.03 -5.77 -1.78
N TYR A 86 3.51 -4.59 -1.38
CA TYR A 86 3.63 -3.44 -2.29
C TYR A 86 4.62 -3.73 -3.42
N VAL A 87 5.75 -4.37 -3.11
CA VAL A 87 6.76 -4.73 -4.13
C VAL A 87 6.26 -5.84 -5.06
N LEU A 88 5.49 -6.80 -4.57
CA LEU A 88 4.86 -7.85 -5.38
C LEU A 88 3.89 -7.23 -6.40
N VAL A 89 3.05 -6.31 -5.94
CA VAL A 89 2.11 -5.58 -6.80
C VAL A 89 2.85 -4.71 -7.81
N LEU A 90 3.92 -4.05 -7.39
CA LEU A 90 4.78 -3.28 -8.28
C LEU A 90 5.42 -4.17 -9.36
N GLY A 91 5.92 -5.35 -8.99
CA GLY A 91 6.44 -6.34 -9.93
C GLY A 91 5.39 -6.79 -10.94
N THR A 92 4.18 -7.06 -10.48
CA THR A 92 3.04 -7.42 -11.34
C THR A 92 2.68 -6.27 -12.29
N PHE A 93 2.71 -5.03 -11.82
CA PHE A 93 2.51 -3.86 -12.67
C PHE A 93 3.55 -3.75 -13.77
N TYR A 94 4.85 -3.94 -13.45
CA TYR A 94 5.92 -3.94 -14.46
C TYR A 94 5.75 -5.07 -15.48
N LEU A 95 5.32 -6.22 -15.04
CA LEU A 95 5.08 -7.38 -15.91
C LEU A 95 3.92 -7.11 -16.89
N LEU A 96 2.78 -6.66 -16.39
CA LEU A 96 1.53 -6.55 -17.15
C LEU A 96 1.42 -5.22 -17.91
N SER A 97 1.70 -4.11 -17.26
CA SER A 97 1.49 -2.77 -17.82
C SER A 97 2.68 -2.26 -18.60
N ARG A 98 3.89 -2.43 -18.07
CA ARG A 98 5.14 -1.98 -18.69
C ARG A 98 5.75 -3.01 -19.64
N LYS A 99 5.29 -4.27 -19.57
CA LYS A 99 5.83 -5.41 -20.33
C LYS A 99 7.33 -5.62 -20.08
N ASP A 100 7.85 -5.17 -18.95
CA ASP A 100 9.22 -5.34 -18.53
C ASP A 100 9.34 -6.61 -17.70
N LYS A 101 9.46 -7.73 -18.40
CA LYS A 101 9.49 -9.06 -17.78
C LYS A 101 10.67 -9.21 -16.82
N LYS A 102 11.84 -8.66 -17.15
CA LYS A 102 13.05 -8.84 -16.33
C LYS A 102 12.87 -8.18 -14.95
N ARG A 103 12.52 -6.88 -14.91
CA ARG A 103 12.37 -6.17 -13.63
C ARG A 103 11.13 -6.59 -12.86
N GLY A 104 10.02 -6.82 -13.58
CA GLY A 104 8.81 -7.35 -12.98
C GLY A 104 9.06 -8.67 -12.25
N LEU A 105 9.75 -9.63 -12.93
CA LEU A 105 10.05 -10.92 -12.31
C LEU A 105 11.02 -10.81 -11.12
N ILE A 106 12.06 -9.97 -11.22
CA ILE A 106 12.99 -9.73 -10.09
C ILE A 106 12.22 -9.23 -8.87
N LEU A 107 11.37 -8.19 -9.04
CA LEU A 107 10.58 -7.64 -7.94
C LEU A 107 9.64 -8.70 -7.33
N MET A 108 8.94 -9.48 -8.17
CA MET A 108 8.01 -10.50 -7.70
C MET A 108 8.72 -11.62 -6.93
N VAL A 109 9.82 -12.15 -7.47
CA VAL A 109 10.57 -13.25 -6.83
C VAL A 109 11.17 -12.78 -5.51
N CYS A 110 11.82 -11.62 -5.49
CA CYS A 110 12.40 -11.09 -4.26
C CYS A 110 11.32 -10.81 -3.19
N ALA A 111 10.18 -10.26 -3.59
CA ALA A 111 9.06 -10.01 -2.67
C ALA A 111 8.48 -11.31 -2.11
N ALA A 112 8.28 -12.33 -2.95
CA ALA A 112 7.77 -13.63 -2.51
C ALA A 112 8.73 -14.32 -1.54
N VAL A 113 10.01 -14.35 -1.86
CA VAL A 113 11.05 -14.95 -0.99
C VAL A 113 11.11 -14.22 0.34
N TYR A 114 11.17 -12.89 0.33
CA TYR A 114 11.19 -12.09 1.56
C TYR A 114 9.94 -12.32 2.40
N PHE A 115 8.75 -12.34 1.79
CA PHE A 115 7.48 -12.56 2.49
C PHE A 115 7.43 -13.91 3.21
N LEU A 116 7.90 -14.98 2.55
CA LEU A 116 7.98 -16.30 3.16
C LEU A 116 8.96 -16.32 4.35
N ILE A 117 10.11 -15.68 4.23
CA ILE A 117 11.08 -15.55 5.31
C ILE A 117 10.47 -14.74 6.47
N ALA A 118 9.87 -13.58 6.18
CA ALA A 118 9.28 -12.71 7.19
C ALA A 118 8.19 -13.43 7.99
N ILE A 119 7.25 -14.13 7.33
CA ILE A 119 6.23 -14.93 8.01
C ILE A 119 6.85 -16.01 8.88
N SER A 120 7.86 -16.73 8.38
CA SER A 120 8.52 -17.77 9.15
C SER A 120 9.18 -17.22 10.42
N VAL A 121 9.81 -16.06 10.32
CA VAL A 121 10.44 -15.37 11.47
C VAL A 121 9.38 -14.93 12.46
N VAL A 122 8.34 -14.22 12.01
CA VAL A 122 7.27 -13.72 12.87
C VAL A 122 6.58 -14.87 13.62
N ASN A 123 6.28 -15.97 12.93
CA ASN A 123 5.68 -17.15 13.55
C ASN A 123 6.58 -17.82 14.58
N SER A 124 7.91 -17.83 14.36
CA SER A 124 8.86 -18.43 15.29
C SER A 124 9.00 -17.66 16.61
N TYR A 125 8.71 -16.35 16.60
CA TYR A 125 8.72 -15.50 17.80
C TYR A 125 7.34 -15.40 18.48
N GLY A 126 6.32 -16.10 18.00
CA GLY A 126 4.98 -16.08 18.58
C GLY A 126 4.25 -14.73 18.44
N LEU A 127 4.76 -13.83 17.61
CA LEU A 127 4.22 -12.50 17.40
C LEU A 127 3.11 -12.47 16.32
N GLY A 128 2.25 -13.48 16.26
CA GLY A 128 1.17 -13.66 15.27
C GLY A 128 0.21 -12.48 15.12
N ILE A 129 0.74 -11.25 15.13
CA ILE A 129 -0.04 -10.00 14.99
C ILE A 129 -0.74 -9.94 13.63
N MET A 130 -0.13 -10.50 12.58
CA MET A 130 -0.76 -10.58 11.26
C MET A 130 -1.99 -11.50 11.25
N ASP A 131 -1.96 -12.58 12.01
CA ASP A 131 -3.07 -13.53 12.08
C ASP A 131 -4.32 -12.85 12.65
N ASN A 132 -4.17 -12.02 13.67
CA ASN A 132 -5.29 -11.33 14.32
C ASN A 132 -5.91 -10.22 13.45
N ARG A 133 -5.18 -9.66 12.49
CA ARG A 133 -5.69 -8.57 11.63
C ARG A 133 -6.77 -9.01 10.66
N PHE A 134 -6.83 -10.30 10.34
CA PHE A 134 -7.77 -10.88 9.38
C PHE A 134 -8.64 -11.97 10.01
N SER A 135 -8.78 -11.96 11.34
CA SER A 135 -9.53 -12.99 12.08
C SER A 135 -11.01 -13.09 11.67
N ASN A 136 -11.59 -11.99 11.18
CA ASN A 136 -12.94 -11.97 10.62
C ASN A 136 -13.10 -12.82 9.35
N LEU A 137 -12.01 -13.17 8.68
CA LEU A 137 -12.03 -14.00 7.48
C LEU A 137 -11.71 -15.47 7.77
N TYR A 138 -11.53 -15.84 9.04
CA TYR A 138 -11.28 -17.23 9.42
C TYR A 138 -12.59 -17.99 9.59
N PHE A 139 -12.63 -19.24 9.12
CA PHE A 139 -13.71 -20.16 9.42
C PHE A 139 -13.52 -20.83 10.78
N ASP A 140 -12.26 -21.05 11.20
CA ASP A 140 -11.89 -21.67 12.46
C ASP A 140 -11.00 -20.74 13.27
N ALA A 141 -11.17 -20.71 14.60
CA ALA A 141 -10.44 -19.81 15.51
C ALA A 141 -8.91 -20.00 15.48
N ASP A 142 -8.43 -21.18 15.13
CA ASP A 142 -7.00 -21.52 15.07
C ASP A 142 -6.40 -21.37 13.67
N GLY A 143 -7.10 -20.69 12.77
CA GLY A 143 -6.71 -20.59 11.38
C GLY A 143 -5.77 -19.45 11.08
N GLY A 144 -4.57 -19.72 10.61
CA GLY A 144 -3.63 -18.71 10.15
C GLY A 144 -4.00 -18.11 8.77
N LEU A 145 -3.12 -17.27 8.23
CA LEU A 145 -3.30 -16.58 6.92
C LEU A 145 -3.72 -17.51 5.76
N SER A 146 -3.42 -18.81 5.83
CA SER A 146 -3.87 -19.78 4.85
C SER A 146 -5.39 -19.88 4.76
N GLN A 147 -6.11 -19.64 5.85
CA GLN A 147 -7.57 -19.63 5.87
C GLN A 147 -8.16 -18.42 5.16
N VAL A 148 -7.50 -17.26 5.20
CA VAL A 148 -7.91 -16.07 4.43
C VAL A 148 -8.02 -16.42 2.94
N PHE A 149 -7.00 -17.09 2.39
CA PHE A 149 -7.02 -17.54 0.99
C PHE A 149 -8.13 -18.56 0.72
N LYS A 150 -8.34 -19.51 1.64
CA LYS A 150 -9.44 -20.46 1.53
C LYS A 150 -10.80 -19.77 1.55
N SER A 151 -10.99 -18.79 2.44
CA SER A 151 -12.23 -18.01 2.53
C SER A 151 -12.52 -17.22 1.26
N ILE A 152 -11.51 -16.58 0.69
CA ILE A 152 -11.62 -15.82 -0.56
C ILE A 152 -12.09 -16.73 -1.70
N ILE A 153 -11.58 -17.95 -1.77
CA ILE A 153 -11.90 -18.90 -2.85
C ILE A 153 -13.25 -19.59 -2.58
N ALA A 154 -13.48 -20.03 -1.34
CA ALA A 154 -14.64 -20.83 -1.00
C ALA A 154 -15.93 -20.00 -0.86
N ASN A 155 -15.83 -18.79 -0.35
CA ASN A 155 -16.99 -17.91 -0.12
C ASN A 155 -16.69 -16.44 -0.39
N PRO A 156 -16.51 -16.04 -1.66
CA PRO A 156 -16.21 -14.65 -2.01
C PRO A 156 -17.31 -13.67 -1.57
N GLY A 157 -18.56 -14.10 -1.52
CA GLY A 157 -19.67 -13.27 -1.05
C GLY A 157 -19.55 -12.90 0.43
N TYR A 158 -19.15 -13.84 1.27
CA TYR A 158 -18.86 -13.58 2.69
C TYR A 158 -17.71 -12.58 2.84
N VAL A 159 -16.63 -12.76 2.09
CA VAL A 159 -15.47 -11.86 2.13
C VAL A 159 -15.87 -10.44 1.75
N ILE A 160 -16.66 -10.26 0.68
CA ILE A 160 -17.18 -8.95 0.26
C ILE A 160 -18.09 -8.36 1.33
N ALA A 161 -18.96 -9.17 1.96
CA ALA A 161 -19.81 -8.71 3.04
C ALA A 161 -18.96 -8.21 4.24
N GLN A 162 -17.92 -8.94 4.62
CA GLN A 162 -17.01 -8.55 5.70
C GLN A 162 -16.22 -7.27 5.38
N MET A 163 -15.96 -6.96 4.11
CA MET A 163 -15.36 -5.69 3.72
C MET A 163 -16.25 -4.49 4.07
N ILE A 164 -17.57 -4.68 4.04
CA ILE A 164 -18.54 -3.58 4.15
C ILE A 164 -19.18 -3.54 5.55
N THR A 165 -19.43 -4.69 6.17
CA THR A 165 -20.34 -4.85 7.33
C THR A 165 -19.69 -5.45 8.56
N ASN A 166 -18.40 -5.28 8.76
CA ASN A 166 -17.69 -5.92 9.87
C ASN A 166 -18.21 -5.48 11.26
N SER A 167 -18.55 -4.18 11.40
CA SER A 167 -19.39 -3.66 12.49
C SER A 167 -20.09 -2.37 12.03
N SER A 168 -21.15 -1.95 12.73
CA SER A 168 -21.90 -0.75 12.35
C SER A 168 -21.08 0.55 12.45
N ALA A 169 -20.16 0.64 13.40
CA ALA A 169 -19.25 1.75 13.57
C ALA A 169 -18.17 1.74 12.46
N ASP A 170 -17.57 0.59 12.21
CA ASP A 170 -16.52 0.40 11.20
C ASP A 170 -17.00 0.70 9.78
N SER A 171 -18.28 0.51 9.48
CA SER A 171 -18.80 0.75 8.12
C SER A 171 -18.73 2.22 7.72
N VAL A 172 -19.02 3.14 8.65
CA VAL A 172 -18.95 4.59 8.41
C VAL A 172 -17.50 5.03 8.27
N GLU A 173 -16.62 4.51 9.11
CA GLU A 173 -15.18 4.81 9.08
C GLU A 173 -14.54 4.29 7.79
N LYS A 174 -14.86 3.07 7.36
CA LYS A 174 -14.38 2.51 6.09
C LYS A 174 -14.85 3.32 4.87
N ILE A 175 -16.11 3.78 4.87
CA ILE A 175 -16.63 4.65 3.80
C ILE A 175 -15.90 6.00 3.81
N ALA A 176 -15.75 6.62 4.98
CA ALA A 176 -15.03 7.88 5.14
C ALA A 176 -13.56 7.73 4.69
N TYR A 177 -12.90 6.66 5.11
CA TYR A 177 -11.56 6.31 4.65
C TYR A 177 -11.49 6.23 3.13
N PHE A 178 -12.43 5.50 2.50
CA PHE A 178 -12.47 5.36 1.05
C PHE A 178 -12.65 6.71 0.35
N ILE A 179 -13.54 7.56 0.83
CA ILE A 179 -13.78 8.90 0.28
C ILE A 179 -12.53 9.78 0.44
N LEU A 180 -11.91 9.80 1.62
CA LEU A 180 -10.72 10.61 1.90
C LEU A 180 -9.51 10.16 1.09
N MET A 181 -9.37 8.84 0.86
CA MET A 181 -8.25 8.30 0.10
C MET A 181 -8.42 8.44 -1.40
N PHE A 182 -9.61 8.21 -1.93
CA PHE A 182 -9.84 8.22 -3.38
C PHE A 182 -10.41 9.56 -3.88
N GLY A 183 -11.08 10.35 -3.02
CA GLY A 183 -11.68 11.61 -3.39
C GLY A 183 -10.69 12.61 -4.02
N PRO A 184 -9.55 12.92 -3.39
CA PRO A 184 -8.56 13.82 -3.96
C PRO A 184 -7.93 13.31 -5.27
N MET A 185 -7.92 12.00 -5.47
CA MET A 185 -7.37 11.34 -6.65
C MET A 185 -8.42 10.94 -7.70
N ALA A 186 -9.70 11.19 -7.44
CA ALA A 186 -10.79 10.71 -8.31
C ALA A 186 -10.58 11.11 -9.78
N THR A 187 -10.23 12.36 -10.05
CA THR A 187 -9.96 12.84 -11.41
C THR A 187 -8.81 12.09 -12.08
N VAL A 188 -7.72 11.80 -11.35
CA VAL A 188 -6.56 11.07 -11.86
C VAL A 188 -6.91 9.62 -12.14
N ILE A 189 -7.71 9.00 -11.28
CA ILE A 189 -8.16 7.61 -11.45
C ILE A 189 -9.00 7.49 -12.73
N PHE A 190 -9.98 8.35 -12.92
CA PHE A 190 -10.88 8.29 -14.09
C PHE A 190 -10.20 8.70 -15.40
N THR A 191 -9.15 9.52 -15.37
CA THR A 191 -8.41 9.92 -16.57
C THR A 191 -7.38 8.88 -17.04
N THR A 192 -7.19 7.80 -16.32
CA THR A 192 -6.20 6.75 -16.65
C THR A 192 -6.50 6.03 -17.99
N GLY A 193 -7.70 6.18 -18.55
CA GLY A 193 -8.11 5.63 -19.84
C GLY A 193 -8.24 4.10 -19.82
N LYS A 194 -8.17 3.49 -21.01
CA LYS A 194 -8.38 2.04 -21.19
C LYS A 194 -7.25 1.12 -20.63
N LYS A 195 -6.26 1.66 -19.92
CA LYS A 195 -5.15 0.86 -19.38
C LYS A 195 -5.46 0.37 -17.95
N TYR A 196 -6.45 -0.48 -17.83
CA TYR A 196 -6.93 -1.04 -16.55
C TYR A 196 -5.82 -1.69 -15.69
N THR A 197 -4.74 -2.19 -16.29
CA THR A 197 -3.62 -2.78 -15.56
C THR A 197 -2.91 -1.81 -14.62
N ARG A 198 -3.14 -0.49 -14.74
CA ARG A 198 -2.59 0.51 -13.80
C ARG A 198 -3.30 0.48 -12.45
N TYR A 199 -4.57 0.10 -12.41
CA TYR A 199 -5.35 0.01 -11.17
C TYR A 199 -4.83 -1.06 -10.22
N ILE A 200 -3.99 -1.99 -10.70
CA ILE A 200 -3.35 -2.98 -9.85
C ILE A 200 -2.48 -2.33 -8.76
N LEU A 201 -1.94 -1.12 -9.01
CA LEU A 201 -1.18 -0.37 -8.01
C LEU A 201 -2.02 0.10 -6.81
N LEU A 202 -3.34 0.16 -6.95
CA LEU A 202 -4.27 0.50 -5.88
C LEU A 202 -4.67 -0.72 -5.03
N SER A 203 -4.39 -1.94 -5.52
CA SER A 203 -4.81 -3.17 -4.84
C SER A 203 -4.26 -3.33 -3.42
N PRO A 204 -3.01 -2.96 -3.07
CA PRO A 204 -2.54 -3.08 -1.69
C PRO A 204 -3.33 -2.19 -0.74
N LEU A 205 -3.64 -0.98 -1.17
CA LEU A 205 -4.42 -0.03 -0.38
C LEU A 205 -5.81 -0.58 -0.06
N ILE A 206 -6.46 -1.21 -1.04
CA ILE A 206 -7.76 -1.82 -0.87
C ILE A 206 -7.66 -3.08 -0.01
N ILE A 207 -6.74 -4.00 -0.36
CA ILE A 207 -6.64 -5.30 0.29
C ILE A 207 -6.21 -5.15 1.76
N ILE A 208 -5.16 -4.39 2.05
CA ILE A 208 -4.60 -4.30 3.39
C ILE A 208 -5.54 -3.53 4.32
N ASN A 209 -6.12 -2.42 3.87
CA ASN A 209 -6.84 -1.52 4.76
C ASN A 209 -8.35 -1.83 4.86
N ILE A 210 -8.97 -2.37 3.80
CA ILE A 210 -10.41 -2.66 3.81
C ILE A 210 -10.69 -4.05 4.41
N PHE A 211 -9.83 -5.04 4.17
CA PHE A 211 -10.03 -6.40 4.68
C PHE A 211 -9.71 -6.56 6.18
N THR A 212 -8.92 -5.65 6.75
CA THR A 212 -8.52 -5.74 8.15
C THR A 212 -9.67 -5.39 9.11
N THR A 213 -9.71 -6.08 10.25
CA THR A 213 -10.55 -5.72 11.41
C THR A 213 -9.88 -4.68 12.29
N TYR A 214 -8.62 -4.35 12.05
CA TYR A 214 -7.85 -3.46 12.91
C TYR A 214 -8.25 -2.01 12.66
N VAL A 215 -9.00 -1.42 13.60
CA VAL A 215 -9.62 -0.09 13.50
C VAL A 215 -8.61 1.00 13.11
N TYR A 216 -7.42 0.98 13.67
CA TYR A 216 -6.38 1.98 13.39
C TYR A 216 -5.85 2.00 11.95
N MET A 217 -6.16 1.00 11.14
CA MET A 217 -5.74 0.98 9.72
C MET A 217 -6.59 1.87 8.82
N HIS A 218 -7.81 2.18 9.23
CA HIS A 218 -8.74 3.05 8.50
C HIS A 218 -9.19 4.26 9.29
N ASP A 219 -8.64 4.47 10.50
CA ASP A 219 -8.95 5.59 11.36
C ASP A 219 -8.12 6.85 10.99
N ILE A 220 -8.39 7.38 9.81
CA ILE A 220 -7.86 8.70 9.42
C ILE A 220 -8.70 9.81 10.07
N THR A 221 -9.93 9.51 10.43
CA THR A 221 -10.91 10.49 10.89
C THR A 221 -10.71 10.89 12.34
N SER A 222 -10.28 9.99 13.22
CA SER A 222 -10.06 10.34 14.63
C SER A 222 -8.91 11.34 14.79
N SER A 223 -7.85 11.19 14.01
CA SER A 223 -6.71 12.11 14.03
C SER A 223 -7.07 13.51 13.51
N ILE A 224 -7.93 13.61 12.49
CA ILE A 224 -8.34 14.88 11.88
C ILE A 224 -9.46 15.55 12.71
N ILE A 225 -10.41 14.78 13.25
CA ILE A 225 -11.54 15.31 14.02
C ILE A 225 -11.08 15.77 15.41
N LEU A 226 -10.13 15.09 16.04
CA LEU A 226 -9.56 15.52 17.32
C LEU A 226 -8.83 16.87 17.23
N GLU A 227 -8.20 17.17 16.09
CA GLU A 227 -7.56 18.48 15.86
C GLU A 227 -8.55 19.61 15.51
N LEU A 228 -9.70 19.28 14.89
CA LEU A 228 -10.74 20.28 14.61
C LEU A 228 -11.58 20.66 15.84
N LEU A 229 -11.46 19.88 16.92
CA LEU A 229 -12.17 20.10 18.20
C LEU A 229 -11.30 20.73 19.29
N HIS A 230 -10.02 20.94 19.04
CA HIS A 230 -9.05 21.69 19.86
C HIS A 230 -8.61 22.98 19.16
#